data_744b6dbcc81f0211680dd504f3bc67b8
#
_entry.id   744b6dbcc81f0211680dd504f3bc67b8
#
_cell.length_a   1.000
_cell.length_b   1.000
_cell.length_c   1.000
_cell.angle_alpha   90.00
_cell.angle_beta   90.00
_cell.angle_gamma   90.00
#
_symmetry.space_group_name_H-M   'P 1'
#
loop_
_entity.id
_entity.type
_entity.pdbx_description
1 polymer ?
#
loop_
_entity_poly.entity_id
_entity_poly.type
_entity_poly.pdbx_seq_one_letter_code
_entity_poly.pdbx_strand_id
1 'polypeptide(L)'
;MMLHIRRGARRRCEIAQTPLGRMLTAADRRPDPLTAFRIARRWFLAGRRIEMQELAAELGVNRATLFRWVGSRDDLLAEILWSLAEPTLTMAIDGAPGSGRQRIAAIMDRFATMLDNADYFRDFLRREPERALRILTTRASTVQQRLVAAVETLLREEITRAQLHPPLPPHDLAYLIVRIVESFLYADIITGEQPDIAKAQQAITALLGGDGAVTA
;
A
#
# COMPACT_ATOMS: atom_id res chain seq x y z
N MET A 1 17.32 -9.53 -79.09
CA MET A 1 17.96 -8.51 -78.29
C MET A 1 17.06 -8.31 -77.05
N MET A 2 17.32 -9.11 -75.98
CA MET A 2 16.48 -9.20 -74.79
C MET A 2 17.07 -8.27 -73.70
N LEU A 3 16.29 -7.28 -73.31
CA LEU A 3 16.68 -6.33 -72.23
C LEU A 3 16.38 -6.95 -70.85
N HIS A 4 17.41 -7.24 -70.08
CA HIS A 4 17.30 -7.68 -68.68
C HIS A 4 17.09 -6.47 -67.80
N ILE A 5 15.88 -6.29 -67.25
CA ILE A 5 15.59 -5.31 -66.22
C ILE A 5 15.98 -5.94 -64.86
N ARG A 6 17.08 -5.49 -64.29
CA ARG A 6 17.47 -5.81 -62.90
C ARG A 6 16.52 -5.08 -61.94
N ARG A 7 15.70 -5.85 -61.20
CA ARG A 7 14.95 -5.35 -60.04
C ARG A 7 15.91 -4.95 -58.94
N GLY A 8 16.06 -3.65 -58.74
CA GLY A 8 16.82 -3.09 -57.59
C GLY A 8 16.10 -3.39 -56.28
N ALA A 9 16.78 -4.10 -55.38
CA ALA A 9 16.33 -4.32 -54.01
C ALA A 9 16.27 -2.94 -53.29
N ARG A 10 15.05 -2.51 -52.94
CA ARG A 10 14.86 -1.36 -52.05
C ARG A 10 15.47 -1.69 -50.70
N ARG A 11 16.64 -1.15 -50.39
CA ARG A 11 17.18 -1.12 -49.01
C ARG A 11 16.18 -0.32 -48.18
N ARG A 12 15.50 -0.98 -47.23
CA ARG A 12 14.76 -0.28 -46.17
C ARG A 12 15.81 0.54 -45.40
N CYS A 13 15.64 1.84 -45.44
CA CYS A 13 16.41 2.74 -44.63
C CYS A 13 16.07 2.41 -43.14
N GLU A 14 17.01 1.77 -42.43
CA GLU A 14 16.91 1.58 -41.00
C GLU A 14 17.04 2.97 -40.36
N ILE A 15 15.91 3.60 -40.07
CA ILE A 15 15.86 4.84 -39.30
C ILE A 15 16.33 4.46 -37.88
N ALA A 16 17.46 5.00 -37.45
CA ALA A 16 18.00 4.77 -36.11
C ALA A 16 16.94 5.18 -35.08
N GLN A 17 16.39 4.21 -34.39
CA GLN A 17 15.41 4.47 -33.34
C GLN A 17 16.08 5.12 -32.13
N THR A 18 15.46 6.19 -31.62
CA THR A 18 15.90 6.81 -30.36
C THR A 18 15.82 5.79 -29.21
N PRO A 19 16.56 5.97 -28.10
CA PRO A 19 16.42 5.14 -26.92
C PRO A 19 14.96 4.98 -26.47
N LEU A 20 14.18 6.05 -26.48
CA LEU A 20 12.75 6.04 -26.19
C LEU A 20 11.96 5.23 -27.26
N GLY A 21 12.27 5.39 -28.54
CA GLY A 21 11.63 4.62 -29.62
C GLY A 21 11.87 3.11 -29.48
N ARG A 22 13.08 2.71 -29.06
CA ARG A 22 13.40 1.31 -28.73
C ARG A 22 12.62 0.82 -27.50
N MET A 23 12.45 1.66 -26.48
CA MET A 23 11.64 1.33 -25.30
C MET A 23 10.15 1.23 -25.64
N LEU A 24 9.63 2.05 -26.55
CA LEU A 24 8.24 2.01 -27.01
C LEU A 24 7.98 0.81 -27.92
N THR A 25 8.92 0.42 -28.76
CA THR A 25 8.83 -0.82 -29.57
C THR A 25 9.13 -2.08 -28.75
N ALA A 26 9.90 -1.99 -27.65
CA ALA A 26 10.03 -3.06 -26.67
C ALA A 26 8.77 -3.20 -25.76
N ALA A 27 7.77 -2.35 -25.94
CA ALA A 27 6.43 -2.51 -25.32
C ALA A 27 5.65 -3.73 -25.86
N ASP A 28 6.20 -4.46 -26.83
CA ASP A 28 5.79 -5.83 -27.20
C ASP A 28 6.38 -6.89 -26.23
N ARG A 29 6.77 -6.45 -25.01
CA ARG A 29 7.14 -7.36 -23.95
C ARG A 29 5.92 -8.15 -23.54
N ARG A 30 6.06 -9.49 -23.60
CA ARG A 30 5.06 -10.40 -23.01
C ARG A 30 4.68 -9.88 -21.62
N PRO A 31 3.39 -9.75 -21.32
CA PRO A 31 2.93 -9.27 -20.02
C PRO A 31 3.54 -10.14 -18.92
N ASP A 32 3.91 -9.51 -17.83
CA ASP A 32 4.54 -10.12 -16.67
C ASP A 32 3.78 -9.78 -15.38
N PRO A 33 4.10 -10.39 -14.23
CA PRO A 33 3.45 -10.11 -12.96
C PRO A 33 3.48 -8.63 -12.56
N LEU A 34 4.58 -7.92 -12.85
CA LEU A 34 4.71 -6.49 -12.53
C LEU A 34 3.81 -5.62 -13.41
N THR A 35 3.62 -6.01 -14.66
CA THR A 35 2.67 -5.35 -15.57
C THR A 35 1.24 -5.53 -15.08
N ALA A 36 0.88 -6.74 -14.63
CA ALA A 36 -0.42 -7.01 -14.02
C ALA A 36 -0.65 -6.15 -12.78
N PHE A 37 0.33 -6.09 -11.88
CA PHE A 37 0.28 -5.25 -10.69
C PHE A 37 0.13 -3.76 -11.03
N ARG A 38 0.91 -3.21 -11.97
CA ARG A 38 0.84 -1.80 -12.36
C ARG A 38 -0.52 -1.42 -12.95
N ILE A 39 -1.10 -2.28 -13.79
CA ILE A 39 -2.44 -2.04 -14.35
C ILE A 39 -3.49 -2.08 -13.24
N ALA A 40 -3.49 -3.11 -12.40
CA ALA A 40 -4.42 -3.24 -11.30
C ALA A 40 -4.32 -2.07 -10.30
N ARG A 41 -3.08 -1.64 -9.96
CA ARG A 41 -2.84 -0.49 -9.10
C ARG A 41 -3.36 0.81 -9.71
N ARG A 42 -3.20 1.02 -11.02
CA ARG A 42 -3.78 2.16 -11.73
C ARG A 42 -5.30 2.15 -11.68
N TRP A 43 -5.94 0.98 -11.88
CA TRP A 43 -7.38 0.85 -11.74
C TRP A 43 -7.86 1.15 -10.34
N PHE A 44 -7.16 0.65 -9.33
CA PHE A 44 -7.46 0.91 -7.92
C PHE A 44 -7.42 2.41 -7.60
N LEU A 45 -6.36 3.10 -8.01
CA LEU A 45 -6.21 4.56 -7.81
C LEU A 45 -7.26 5.38 -8.55
N ALA A 46 -7.77 4.88 -9.69
CA ALA A 46 -8.88 5.48 -10.42
C ALA A 46 -10.27 5.11 -9.83
N GLY A 47 -10.32 4.47 -8.67
CA GLY A 47 -11.55 4.00 -8.05
C GLY A 47 -12.27 2.89 -8.82
N ARG A 48 -11.61 2.25 -9.79
CA ARG A 48 -12.19 1.13 -10.54
C ARG A 48 -12.02 -0.16 -9.73
N ARG A 49 -13.10 -0.95 -9.68
CA ARG A 49 -13.04 -2.29 -9.11
C ARG A 49 -12.12 -3.19 -9.94
N ILE A 50 -11.26 -3.95 -9.26
CA ILE A 50 -10.37 -4.91 -9.93
C ILE A 50 -11.13 -6.21 -10.15
N GLU A 51 -11.43 -6.51 -11.43
CA GLU A 51 -11.99 -7.78 -11.82
C GLU A 51 -10.91 -8.64 -12.49
N MET A 52 -10.63 -9.81 -11.94
CA MET A 52 -9.52 -10.69 -12.38
C MET A 52 -9.68 -11.14 -13.83
N GLN A 53 -10.91 -11.30 -14.31
CA GLN A 53 -11.18 -11.67 -15.70
C GLN A 53 -10.87 -10.52 -16.67
N GLU A 54 -11.27 -9.31 -16.30
CA GLU A 54 -10.98 -8.10 -17.09
C GLU A 54 -9.46 -7.82 -17.13
N LEU A 55 -8.79 -7.99 -15.99
CA LEU A 55 -7.33 -7.82 -15.91
C LEU A 55 -6.60 -8.85 -16.77
N ALA A 56 -7.05 -10.11 -16.80
CA ALA A 56 -6.48 -11.13 -17.65
C ALA A 56 -6.70 -10.81 -19.16
N ALA A 57 -7.89 -10.31 -19.51
CA ALA A 57 -8.21 -9.89 -20.88
C ALA A 57 -7.35 -8.68 -21.33
N GLU A 58 -7.20 -7.67 -20.47
CA GLU A 58 -6.34 -6.49 -20.71
C GLU A 58 -4.88 -6.89 -20.98
N LEU A 59 -4.40 -7.93 -20.30
CA LEU A 59 -3.05 -8.46 -20.44
C LEU A 59 -2.89 -9.45 -21.58
N GLY A 60 -3.98 -9.88 -22.22
CA GLY A 60 -3.96 -10.92 -23.24
C GLY A 60 -3.51 -12.29 -22.71
N VAL A 61 -3.76 -12.60 -21.43
CA VAL A 61 -3.41 -13.88 -20.79
C VAL A 61 -4.65 -14.60 -20.29
N ASN A 62 -4.56 -15.91 -20.10
CA ASN A 62 -5.65 -16.65 -19.46
C ASN A 62 -5.66 -16.42 -17.93
N ARG A 63 -6.84 -16.67 -17.33
CA ARG A 63 -7.07 -16.49 -15.90
C ARG A 63 -6.10 -17.30 -15.03
N ALA A 64 -5.78 -18.54 -15.42
CA ALA A 64 -4.87 -19.39 -14.66
C ALA A 64 -3.44 -18.82 -14.61
N THR A 65 -2.98 -18.23 -15.72
CA THR A 65 -1.69 -17.54 -15.77
C THR A 65 -1.68 -16.33 -14.84
N LEU A 66 -2.74 -15.51 -14.86
CA LEU A 66 -2.86 -14.36 -13.97
C LEU A 66 -2.86 -14.79 -12.50
N PHE A 67 -3.66 -15.81 -12.12
CA PHE A 67 -3.68 -16.33 -10.75
C PHE A 67 -2.32 -16.85 -10.29
N ARG A 68 -1.56 -17.50 -11.16
CA ARG A 68 -0.21 -17.95 -10.83
C ARG A 68 0.75 -16.78 -10.58
N TRP A 69 0.53 -15.63 -11.24
CA TRP A 69 1.38 -14.44 -11.11
C TRP A 69 1.10 -13.63 -9.86
N VAL A 70 -0.18 -13.37 -9.57
CA VAL A 70 -0.58 -12.40 -8.57
C VAL A 70 -1.44 -13.00 -7.45
N GLY A 71 -1.65 -14.29 -7.45
CA GLY A 71 -2.51 -14.97 -6.48
C GLY A 71 -4.00 -14.64 -6.66
N SER A 72 -4.73 -14.64 -5.58
CA SER A 72 -6.14 -14.26 -5.56
C SER A 72 -6.30 -12.74 -5.76
N ARG A 73 -7.55 -12.30 -5.95
CA ARG A 73 -7.87 -10.86 -5.98
C ARG A 73 -7.49 -10.17 -4.66
N ASP A 74 -7.64 -10.87 -3.54
CA ASP A 74 -7.31 -10.33 -2.24
C ASP A 74 -5.79 -10.22 -2.03
N ASP A 75 -5.01 -11.17 -2.54
CA ASP A 75 -3.55 -11.09 -2.52
C ASP A 75 -3.07 -9.89 -3.34
N LEU A 76 -3.63 -9.71 -4.54
CA LEU A 76 -3.31 -8.56 -5.39
C LEU A 76 -3.70 -7.22 -4.73
N LEU A 77 -4.90 -7.15 -4.12
CA LEU A 77 -5.34 -5.97 -3.38
C LEU A 77 -4.43 -5.68 -2.19
N ALA A 78 -4.01 -6.71 -1.45
CA ALA A 78 -3.09 -6.56 -0.32
C ALA A 78 -1.74 -5.94 -0.75
N GLU A 79 -1.17 -6.41 -1.86
CA GLU A 79 0.07 -5.83 -2.39
C GLU A 79 -0.13 -4.41 -2.91
N ILE A 80 -1.28 -4.09 -3.53
CA ILE A 80 -1.59 -2.72 -3.95
C ILE A 80 -1.72 -1.81 -2.72
N LEU A 81 -2.48 -2.20 -1.71
CA LEU A 81 -2.68 -1.43 -0.48
C LEU A 81 -1.35 -1.19 0.23
N TRP A 82 -0.50 -2.21 0.35
CA TRP A 82 0.83 -2.05 0.95
C TRP A 82 1.71 -1.10 0.14
N SER A 83 1.72 -1.22 -1.18
CA SER A 83 2.49 -0.33 -2.07
C SER A 83 2.10 1.15 -1.98
N LEU A 84 0.95 1.45 -1.39
CA LEU A 84 0.45 2.80 -1.12
C LEU A 84 0.68 3.19 0.35
N ALA A 85 0.48 2.25 1.28
CA ALA A 85 0.65 2.50 2.70
C ALA A 85 2.12 2.73 3.10
N GLU A 86 3.05 1.96 2.57
CA GLU A 86 4.49 2.06 2.90
C GLU A 86 5.08 3.46 2.61
N PRO A 87 4.94 4.05 1.40
CA PRO A 87 5.40 5.41 1.16
C PRO A 87 4.63 6.46 1.97
N THR A 88 3.34 6.23 2.24
CA THR A 88 2.55 7.12 3.11
C THR A 88 3.08 7.12 4.53
N LEU A 89 3.42 5.95 5.07
CA LEU A 89 4.04 5.83 6.39
C LEU A 89 5.44 6.49 6.41
N THR A 90 6.24 6.30 5.38
CA THR A 90 7.55 6.98 5.24
C THR A 90 7.40 8.50 5.29
N MET A 91 6.46 9.06 4.52
CA MET A 91 6.17 10.51 4.57
C MET A 91 5.68 10.97 5.95
N ALA A 92 4.90 10.15 6.65
CA ALA A 92 4.46 10.45 8.00
C ALA A 92 5.65 10.49 8.99
N ILE A 93 6.58 9.54 8.87
CA ILE A 93 7.82 9.46 9.68
C ILE A 93 8.72 10.68 9.45
N ASP A 94 8.97 11.01 8.18
CA ASP A 94 9.85 12.13 7.80
C ASP A 94 9.31 13.48 8.26
N GLY A 95 7.99 13.64 8.28
CA GLY A 95 7.34 14.87 8.67
C GLY A 95 6.95 14.97 10.15
N ALA A 96 7.19 13.93 10.97
CA ALA A 96 6.78 13.94 12.37
C ALA A 96 7.80 14.63 13.27
N PRO A 97 7.40 15.68 14.03
CA PRO A 97 8.26 16.36 14.98
C PRO A 97 8.41 15.59 16.28
N GLY A 98 9.38 16.02 17.12
CA GLY A 98 9.56 15.53 18.48
C GLY A 98 10.36 14.23 18.59
N SER A 99 10.24 13.58 19.74
CA SER A 99 10.90 12.32 20.06
C SER A 99 10.02 11.48 21.00
N GLY A 100 10.37 10.22 21.18
CA GLY A 100 9.69 9.30 22.08
C GLY A 100 8.19 9.18 21.79
N ARG A 101 7.37 9.23 22.83
CA ARG A 101 5.91 9.07 22.72
C ARG A 101 5.24 10.11 21.82
N GLN A 102 5.71 11.36 21.86
CA GLN A 102 5.12 12.43 21.06
C GLN A 102 5.35 12.19 19.57
N ARG A 103 6.56 11.73 19.20
CA ARG A 103 6.89 11.40 17.81
C ARG A 103 6.08 10.22 17.31
N ILE A 104 5.95 9.14 18.08
CA ILE A 104 5.12 7.97 17.70
C ILE A 104 3.67 8.39 17.48
N ALA A 105 3.08 9.13 18.42
CA ALA A 105 1.70 9.62 18.27
C ALA A 105 1.53 10.52 17.04
N ALA A 106 2.49 11.43 16.79
CA ALA A 106 2.47 12.30 15.62
C ALA A 106 2.62 11.53 14.30
N ILE A 107 3.46 10.50 14.23
CA ILE A 107 3.57 9.63 13.05
C ILE A 107 2.25 8.96 12.75
N MET A 108 1.61 8.37 13.75
CA MET A 108 0.35 7.63 13.57
C MET A 108 -0.81 8.55 13.21
N ASP A 109 -0.88 9.74 13.82
CA ASP A 109 -1.86 10.77 13.46
C ASP A 109 -1.71 11.19 11.99
N ARG A 110 -0.50 11.54 11.57
CA ARG A 110 -0.22 11.93 10.18
C ARG A 110 -0.53 10.81 9.20
N PHE A 111 -0.12 9.59 9.49
CA PHE A 111 -0.38 8.42 8.65
C PHE A 111 -1.89 8.17 8.49
N ALA A 112 -2.63 8.16 9.60
CA ALA A 112 -4.08 7.96 9.60
C ALA A 112 -4.81 9.10 8.86
N THR A 113 -4.40 10.36 9.08
CA THR A 113 -4.96 11.53 8.39
C THR A 113 -4.71 11.47 6.88
N MET A 114 -3.51 11.06 6.45
CA MET A 114 -3.20 10.91 5.02
C MET A 114 -4.03 9.80 4.37
N LEU A 115 -4.28 8.69 5.07
CA LEU A 115 -5.15 7.61 4.58
C LEU A 115 -6.61 8.06 4.53
N ASP A 116 -7.10 8.75 5.56
CA ASP A 116 -8.48 9.25 5.61
C ASP A 116 -8.78 10.23 4.47
N ASN A 117 -7.81 11.06 4.10
CA ASN A 117 -7.91 12.01 3.00
C ASN A 117 -7.64 11.41 1.60
N ALA A 118 -7.31 10.13 1.51
CA ALA A 118 -7.03 9.48 0.24
C ALA A 118 -8.32 8.93 -0.40
N ASP A 119 -8.80 9.58 -1.46
CA ASP A 119 -10.06 9.23 -2.14
C ASP A 119 -10.11 7.75 -2.53
N TYR A 120 -9.05 7.19 -3.09
CA TYR A 120 -8.98 5.79 -3.50
C TYR A 120 -9.17 4.84 -2.32
N PHE A 121 -8.67 5.21 -1.14
CA PHE A 121 -8.78 4.40 0.08
C PHE A 121 -10.18 4.45 0.65
N ARG A 122 -10.76 5.65 0.78
CA ARG A 122 -12.15 5.84 1.22
C ARG A 122 -13.15 5.21 0.26
N ASP A 123 -12.90 5.31 -1.05
CA ASP A 123 -13.72 4.63 -2.07
C ASP A 123 -13.67 3.10 -1.93
N PHE A 124 -12.51 2.53 -1.67
CA PHE A 124 -12.37 1.10 -1.45
C PHE A 124 -13.14 0.64 -0.20
N LEU A 125 -12.99 1.37 0.91
CA LEU A 125 -13.71 1.11 2.16
C LEU A 125 -15.23 1.15 1.96
N ARG A 126 -15.74 2.15 1.24
CA ARG A 126 -17.19 2.31 0.98
C ARG A 126 -17.75 1.24 0.04
N ARG A 127 -17.01 0.87 -0.99
CA ARG A 127 -17.49 -0.07 -2.03
C ARG A 127 -17.41 -1.52 -1.62
N GLU A 128 -16.43 -1.89 -0.83
CA GLU A 128 -16.16 -3.28 -0.45
C GLU A 128 -15.82 -3.39 1.06
N PRO A 129 -16.70 -2.91 1.97
CA PRO A 129 -16.38 -2.77 3.39
C PRO A 129 -15.92 -4.07 4.05
N GLU A 130 -16.63 -5.17 3.85
CA GLU A 130 -16.27 -6.47 4.44
C GLU A 130 -14.92 -6.98 3.94
N ARG A 131 -14.64 -6.81 2.63
CA ARG A 131 -13.36 -7.19 2.04
C ARG A 131 -12.24 -6.30 2.54
N ALA A 132 -12.48 -5.00 2.60
CA ALA A 132 -11.51 -4.04 3.09
C ALA A 132 -11.12 -4.35 4.53
N LEU A 133 -12.07 -4.51 5.44
CA LEU A 133 -11.80 -4.91 6.82
C LEU A 133 -11.05 -6.23 6.89
N ARG A 134 -11.45 -7.24 6.12
CA ARG A 134 -10.78 -8.54 6.10
C ARG A 134 -9.32 -8.43 5.67
N ILE A 135 -9.01 -7.64 4.62
CA ILE A 135 -7.64 -7.48 4.12
C ILE A 135 -6.82 -6.61 5.08
N LEU A 136 -7.38 -5.53 5.60
CA LEU A 136 -6.66 -4.54 6.38
C LEU A 136 -6.43 -4.93 7.84
N THR A 137 -7.40 -5.67 8.46
CA THR A 137 -7.41 -5.87 9.91
C THR A 137 -7.23 -7.32 10.37
N THR A 138 -7.13 -8.26 9.45
CA THR A 138 -7.01 -9.68 9.81
C THR A 138 -5.78 -10.33 9.18
N ARG A 139 -5.43 -11.52 9.66
CA ARG A 139 -4.35 -12.34 9.08
C ARG A 139 -4.70 -12.98 7.71
N ALA A 140 -5.85 -12.61 7.11
CA ALA A 140 -6.20 -13.03 5.76
C ALA A 140 -5.28 -12.40 4.69
N SER A 141 -4.53 -11.36 5.06
CA SER A 141 -3.50 -10.75 4.24
C SER A 141 -2.26 -10.39 5.09
N THR A 142 -1.21 -9.92 4.44
CA THR A 142 0.02 -9.50 5.10
C THR A 142 0.03 -8.00 5.48
N VAL A 143 -1.00 -7.23 5.13
CA VAL A 143 -1.02 -5.76 5.32
C VAL A 143 -0.89 -5.39 6.80
N GLN A 144 -1.73 -5.96 7.65
CA GLN A 144 -1.68 -5.67 9.08
C GLN A 144 -0.35 -6.09 9.71
N GLN A 145 0.15 -7.28 9.37
CA GLN A 145 1.43 -7.76 9.90
C GLN A 145 2.59 -6.84 9.53
N ARG A 146 2.61 -6.37 8.27
CA ARG A 146 3.62 -5.42 7.79
C ARG A 146 3.52 -4.08 8.52
N LEU A 147 2.30 -3.58 8.77
CA LEU A 147 2.10 -2.34 9.50
C LEU A 147 2.52 -2.47 10.97
N VAL A 148 2.14 -3.55 11.64
CA VAL A 148 2.58 -3.84 13.04
C VAL A 148 4.09 -3.92 13.11
N ALA A 149 4.75 -4.62 12.19
CA ALA A 149 6.22 -4.72 12.15
C ALA A 149 6.90 -3.36 11.91
N ALA A 150 6.33 -2.52 11.06
CA ALA A 150 6.85 -1.17 10.84
C ALA A 150 6.73 -0.30 12.10
N VAL A 151 5.59 -0.32 12.79
CA VAL A 151 5.38 0.41 14.04
C VAL A 151 6.29 -0.14 15.16
N GLU A 152 6.47 -1.46 15.25
CA GLU A 152 7.41 -2.08 16.18
C GLU A 152 8.84 -1.58 15.95
N THR A 153 9.26 -1.46 14.69
CA THR A 153 10.58 -0.91 14.34
C THR A 153 10.73 0.52 14.84
N LEU A 154 9.73 1.38 14.62
CA LEU A 154 9.73 2.76 15.12
C LEU A 154 9.81 2.83 16.65
N LEU A 155 9.06 1.99 17.36
CA LEU A 155 9.13 1.91 18.81
C LEU A 155 10.52 1.51 19.29
N ARG A 156 11.14 0.49 18.69
CA ARG A 156 12.50 0.05 19.03
C ARG A 156 13.55 1.13 18.78
N GLU A 157 13.40 1.92 17.72
CA GLU A 157 14.28 3.06 17.47
C GLU A 157 14.18 4.12 18.56
N GLU A 158 12.97 4.51 18.98
CA GLU A 158 12.79 5.49 20.06
C GLU A 158 13.25 4.97 21.43
N ILE A 159 13.09 3.67 21.69
CA ILE A 159 13.65 3.01 22.89
C ILE A 159 15.18 3.05 22.85
N THR A 160 15.80 2.72 21.73
CA THR A 160 17.27 2.70 21.58
C THR A 160 17.86 4.09 21.76
N ARG A 161 17.14 5.14 21.33
CA ARG A 161 17.53 6.55 21.58
C ARG A 161 17.29 7.01 23.01
N ALA A 162 16.82 6.12 23.90
CA ALA A 162 16.40 6.42 25.27
C ALA A 162 15.34 7.54 25.39
N GLN A 163 14.50 7.67 24.36
CA GLN A 163 13.41 8.65 24.30
C GLN A 163 12.04 8.05 24.64
N LEU A 164 11.98 6.72 24.81
CA LEU A 164 10.76 5.99 25.13
C LEU A 164 11.06 4.84 26.11
N HIS A 165 10.25 4.76 27.17
CA HIS A 165 10.26 3.66 28.14
C HIS A 165 8.85 3.06 28.18
N PRO A 166 8.55 2.12 27.27
CA PRO A 166 7.19 1.63 27.10
C PRO A 166 6.77 0.71 28.25
N PRO A 167 5.49 0.74 28.66
CA PRO A 167 4.97 -0.12 29.72
C PRO A 167 4.76 -1.58 29.27
N LEU A 168 4.81 -1.85 27.97
CA LEU A 168 4.57 -3.14 27.35
C LEU A 168 5.71 -3.52 26.40
N PRO A 169 5.87 -4.82 26.07
CA PRO A 169 6.79 -5.24 25.02
C PRO A 169 6.53 -4.51 23.70
N PRO A 170 7.56 -4.14 22.93
CA PRO A 170 7.42 -3.34 21.71
C PRO A 170 6.44 -3.93 20.69
N HIS A 171 6.39 -5.26 20.55
CA HIS A 171 5.47 -5.94 19.65
C HIS A 171 4.01 -5.76 20.07
N ASP A 172 3.70 -6.01 21.34
CA ASP A 172 2.34 -5.88 21.87
C ASP A 172 1.86 -4.43 21.79
N LEU A 173 2.75 -3.49 22.08
CA LEU A 173 2.47 -2.07 21.99
C LEU A 173 2.22 -1.65 20.51
N ALA A 174 3.03 -2.12 19.57
CA ALA A 174 2.82 -1.88 18.14
C ALA A 174 1.46 -2.40 17.67
N TYR A 175 1.11 -3.62 18.09
CA TYR A 175 -0.20 -4.20 17.79
C TYR A 175 -1.34 -3.32 18.33
N LEU A 176 -1.27 -2.91 19.59
CA LEU A 176 -2.30 -2.06 20.21
C LEU A 176 -2.43 -0.70 19.51
N ILE A 177 -1.31 -0.07 19.18
CA ILE A 177 -1.30 1.21 18.43
C ILE A 177 -1.99 1.06 17.09
N VAL A 178 -1.67 0.01 16.32
CA VAL A 178 -2.32 -0.25 15.02
C VAL A 178 -3.82 -0.48 15.23
N ARG A 179 -4.23 -1.28 16.21
CA ARG A 179 -5.65 -1.52 16.52
C ARG A 179 -6.40 -0.26 16.93
N ILE A 180 -5.77 0.64 17.70
CA ILE A 180 -6.37 1.94 18.04
C ILE A 180 -6.62 2.75 16.77
N VAL A 181 -5.62 2.89 15.89
CA VAL A 181 -5.79 3.61 14.62
C VAL A 181 -6.92 3.00 13.79
N GLU A 182 -6.93 1.69 13.61
CA GLU A 182 -7.98 0.99 12.86
C GLU A 182 -9.38 1.24 13.43
N SER A 183 -9.52 1.26 14.76
CA SER A 183 -10.81 1.46 15.43
C SER A 183 -11.42 2.84 15.12
N PHE A 184 -10.62 3.88 14.98
CA PHE A 184 -11.10 5.23 14.69
C PHE A 184 -11.11 5.54 13.19
N LEU A 185 -10.16 4.99 12.42
CA LEU A 185 -10.09 5.20 10.97
C LEU A 185 -11.23 4.50 10.21
N TYR A 186 -11.69 3.36 10.73
CA TYR A 186 -12.78 2.56 10.13
C TYR A 186 -14.09 2.66 10.91
N ALA A 187 -14.25 3.66 11.76
CA ALA A 187 -15.41 3.82 12.62
C ALA A 187 -16.72 3.87 11.82
N ASP A 188 -16.74 4.51 10.67
CA ASP A 188 -17.90 4.60 9.78
C ASP A 188 -18.38 3.22 9.27
N ILE A 189 -17.46 2.27 9.13
CA ILE A 189 -17.79 0.90 8.70
C ILE A 189 -18.16 0.01 9.89
N ILE A 190 -17.50 0.21 11.05
CA ILE A 190 -17.64 -0.67 12.21
C ILE A 190 -18.83 -0.29 13.07
N THR A 191 -19.02 1.01 13.33
CA THR A 191 -20.03 1.53 14.26
C THR A 191 -21.01 2.50 13.59
N GLY A 192 -20.73 2.98 12.37
CA GLY A 192 -21.51 4.03 11.70
C GLY A 192 -21.14 5.44 12.15
N GLU A 193 -20.15 5.60 13.03
CA GLU A 193 -19.65 6.92 13.44
C GLU A 193 -18.67 7.47 12.41
N GLN A 194 -18.49 8.79 12.41
CA GLN A 194 -17.48 9.40 11.54
C GLN A 194 -16.06 9.06 12.05
N PRO A 195 -15.08 8.85 11.15
CA PRO A 195 -13.69 8.69 11.53
C PRO A 195 -13.21 9.85 12.39
N ASP A 196 -12.46 9.54 13.45
CA ASP A 196 -11.95 10.55 14.40
C ASP A 196 -10.47 10.26 14.72
N ILE A 197 -9.60 10.79 13.89
CA ILE A 197 -8.16 10.57 14.01
C ILE A 197 -7.60 11.26 15.27
N ALA A 198 -8.20 12.36 15.70
CA ALA A 198 -7.77 13.04 16.93
C ALA A 198 -7.98 12.18 18.18
N LYS A 199 -9.07 11.42 18.24
CA LYS A 199 -9.28 10.43 19.32
C LYS A 199 -8.27 9.29 19.28
N ALA A 200 -7.93 8.81 18.08
CA ALA A 200 -6.87 7.81 17.94
C ALA A 200 -5.53 8.32 18.50
N GLN A 201 -5.15 9.55 18.16
CA GLN A 201 -3.94 10.19 18.67
C GLN A 201 -3.97 10.34 20.19
N GLN A 202 -5.09 10.78 20.77
CA GLN A 202 -5.25 10.89 22.23
C GLN A 202 -5.10 9.53 22.92
N ALA A 203 -5.75 8.48 22.38
CA ALA A 203 -5.66 7.13 22.92
C ALA A 203 -4.22 6.56 22.86
N ILE A 204 -3.51 6.78 21.75
CA ILE A 204 -2.11 6.38 21.60
C ILE A 204 -1.23 7.13 22.61
N THR A 205 -1.45 8.43 22.76
CA THR A 205 -0.70 9.25 23.72
C THR A 205 -0.92 8.76 25.16
N ALA A 206 -2.13 8.43 25.54
CA ALA A 206 -2.46 7.86 26.84
C ALA A 206 -1.83 6.47 27.04
N LEU A 207 -1.88 5.61 26.02
CA LEU A 207 -1.23 4.29 26.06
C LEU A 207 0.29 4.38 26.26
N LEU A 208 0.93 5.33 25.61
CA LEU A 208 2.38 5.56 25.69
C LEU A 208 2.78 6.39 26.93
N GLY A 209 1.84 7.09 27.54
CA GLY A 209 2.07 8.00 28.66
C GLY A 209 1.79 7.41 30.03
N GLY A 210 1.41 6.14 30.12
CA GLY A 210 1.26 5.45 31.40
C GLY A 210 2.59 5.44 32.14
N ASP A 211 2.79 6.44 33.01
CA ASP A 211 3.82 6.38 34.05
C ASP A 211 3.53 5.12 34.85
N GLY A 212 4.46 4.16 34.81
CA GLY A 212 4.37 2.93 35.57
C GLY A 212 4.41 3.16 37.07
N ALA A 213 3.41 3.84 37.60
CA ALA A 213 3.05 3.82 38.99
C ALA A 213 2.12 2.63 39.26
N VAL A 214 2.63 1.42 39.01
CA VAL A 214 2.16 0.26 39.74
C VAL A 214 2.86 0.38 41.10
N THR A 215 2.28 1.16 42.01
CA THR A 215 2.54 1.05 43.42
C THR A 215 2.12 -0.34 43.85
N ALA A 216 3.10 -1.12 44.29
CA ALA A 216 2.96 -2.42 44.95
C ALA A 216 2.05 -2.33 46.20
#